data_0210c3f34696b7d7753306a353fba4b6
#
_entry.id   0210c3f34696b7d7753306a353fba4b6
#
_cell.length_a   1.000
_cell.length_b   1.000
_cell.length_c   1.000
_cell.angle_alpha   90.00
_cell.angle_beta   90.00
_cell.angle_gamma   90.00
#
_symmetry.space_group_name_H-M   'P 1'
#
loop_
_entity.id
_entity.type
_entity.pdbx_description
1 polymer ?
#
loop_
_entity_poly.entity_id
_entity_poly.type
_entity_poly.pdbx_seq_one_letter_code
_entity_poly.pdbx_strand_id
1 'polypeptide(L)'
;MDTRRKKIGIMGGTFDPIHIGHLILGEKTYEQLGLDKIWFMPAGNPPHKRNRAGRATDEQRVAMVERAITGNSHFELSLIEMHDHGLSYTYHTLENLRKQNPDTDYYFIIGADSLYSFTTWMKPERICAACTIVVATRDHTPVKELSEEMERLTQLYHGHFVRLDTMNIDISSQL
;
A
#
# COMPACT_ATOMS: atom_id res chain seq x y z
N MET A 1 -7.51 26.36 15.42
CA MET A 1 -7.83 24.92 15.30
C MET A 1 -7.57 24.48 13.87
N ASP A 2 -6.69 23.51 13.70
CA ASP A 2 -6.38 23.01 12.35
C ASP A 2 -7.54 22.14 11.88
N THR A 3 -8.25 22.60 10.83
CA THR A 3 -9.35 21.85 10.25
C THR A 3 -8.92 20.97 9.09
N ARG A 4 -7.61 20.94 8.79
CA ARG A 4 -7.07 20.12 7.72
C ARG A 4 -7.16 18.64 8.11
N ARG A 5 -7.65 17.84 7.18
CA ARG A 5 -7.69 16.40 7.39
C ARG A 5 -6.27 15.82 7.33
N LYS A 6 -6.00 14.82 8.15
CA LYS A 6 -4.73 14.09 8.07
C LYS A 6 -4.71 13.25 6.81
N LYS A 7 -3.52 13.10 6.25
CA LYS A 7 -3.29 12.31 5.03
C LYS A 7 -2.23 11.26 5.33
N ILE A 8 -2.64 10.00 5.31
CA ILE A 8 -1.79 8.87 5.64
C ILE A 8 -1.66 7.97 4.42
N GLY A 9 -0.42 7.75 3.97
CA GLY A 9 -0.13 6.75 2.95
C GLY A 9 0.05 5.39 3.58
N ILE A 10 -0.40 4.34 2.90
CA ILE A 10 -0.26 2.97 3.38
C ILE A 10 0.55 2.16 2.38
N MET A 11 1.70 1.68 2.83
CA MET A 11 2.54 0.74 2.10
C MET A 11 2.29 -0.63 2.71
N GLY A 12 1.35 -1.37 2.13
CA GLY A 12 1.05 -2.73 2.56
C GLY A 12 1.90 -3.74 1.81
N GLY A 13 2.13 -4.88 2.41
CA GLY A 13 2.84 -5.95 1.72
C GLY A 13 3.33 -7.03 2.67
N THR A 14 3.88 -8.07 2.07
CA THR A 14 4.48 -9.16 2.83
C THR A 14 5.79 -8.72 3.49
N PHE A 15 6.60 -7.92 2.80
CA PHE A 15 7.93 -7.47 3.24
C PHE A 15 8.80 -8.65 3.65
N ASP A 16 9.10 -9.51 2.70
CA ASP A 16 9.88 -10.72 2.92
C ASP A 16 11.03 -10.82 1.90
N PRO A 17 12.07 -9.98 2.04
CA PRO A 17 12.21 -8.84 2.97
C PRO A 17 11.71 -7.51 2.41
N ILE A 18 11.61 -6.52 3.27
CA ILE A 18 11.54 -5.12 2.86
C ILE A 18 12.86 -4.73 2.19
N HIS A 19 12.80 -3.87 1.18
CA HIS A 19 14.00 -3.44 0.47
C HIS A 19 13.95 -1.94 0.16
N ILE A 20 15.07 -1.42 -0.38
CA ILE A 20 15.20 0.02 -0.63
C ILE A 20 14.13 0.57 -1.58
N GLY A 21 13.64 -0.26 -2.49
CA GLY A 21 12.56 0.15 -3.39
C GLY A 21 11.29 0.53 -2.65
N HIS A 22 10.95 -0.20 -1.58
CA HIS A 22 9.81 0.14 -0.73
C HIS A 22 10.02 1.49 -0.04
N LEU A 23 11.24 1.75 0.44
CA LEU A 23 11.55 2.99 1.17
C LEU A 23 11.50 4.20 0.23
N ILE A 24 12.07 4.07 -0.97
CA ILE A 24 12.05 5.15 -1.97
C ILE A 24 10.61 5.43 -2.40
N LEU A 25 9.82 4.39 -2.62
CA LEU A 25 8.43 4.55 -3.02
C LEU A 25 7.62 5.26 -1.93
N GLY A 26 7.84 4.90 -0.67
CA GLY A 26 7.21 5.59 0.45
C GLY A 26 7.58 7.06 0.51
N GLU A 27 8.86 7.37 0.33
CA GLU A 27 9.34 8.75 0.34
C GLU A 27 8.76 9.57 -0.80
N LYS A 28 8.72 9.01 -2.00
CA LYS A 28 8.17 9.69 -3.17
C LYS A 28 6.68 9.96 -3.00
N THR A 29 5.94 8.99 -2.47
CA THR A 29 4.52 9.18 -2.20
C THR A 29 4.30 10.30 -1.18
N TYR A 30 5.08 10.29 -0.11
CA TYR A 30 5.03 11.31 0.93
C TYR A 30 5.22 12.70 0.34
N GLU A 31 6.26 12.87 -0.48
CA GLU A 31 6.60 14.17 -1.08
C GLU A 31 5.57 14.63 -2.12
N GLN A 32 5.23 13.75 -3.07
CA GLN A 32 4.40 14.16 -4.21
C GLN A 32 2.95 14.43 -3.82
N LEU A 33 2.43 13.73 -2.83
CA LEU A 33 1.03 13.89 -2.41
C LEU A 33 0.87 14.74 -1.17
N GLY A 34 1.96 15.25 -0.60
CA GLY A 34 1.90 16.11 0.59
C GLY A 34 1.30 15.39 1.79
N LEU A 35 1.70 14.14 2.02
CA LEU A 35 1.14 13.33 3.09
C LEU A 35 1.75 13.70 4.44
N ASP A 36 1.08 13.35 5.51
CA ASP A 36 1.59 13.57 6.87
C ASP A 36 2.49 12.43 7.34
N LYS A 37 2.14 11.19 6.99
CA LYS A 37 2.89 9.99 7.36
C LYS A 37 2.73 8.93 6.28
N ILE A 38 3.68 8.00 6.28
CA ILE A 38 3.58 6.73 5.53
C ILE A 38 3.60 5.62 6.57
N TRP A 39 2.57 4.77 6.54
CA TRP A 39 2.50 3.59 7.38
C TRP A 39 2.98 2.38 6.58
N PHE A 40 3.99 1.69 7.10
CA PHE A 40 4.41 0.39 6.58
C PHE A 40 3.63 -0.68 7.33
N MET A 41 2.82 -1.41 6.59
CA MET A 41 1.81 -2.31 7.16
C MET A 41 2.06 -3.75 6.70
N PRO A 42 2.84 -4.53 7.46
CA PRO A 42 3.08 -5.93 7.10
C PRO A 42 1.78 -6.74 7.13
N ALA A 43 1.59 -7.58 6.11
CA ALA A 43 0.47 -8.50 6.06
C ALA A 43 0.71 -9.67 7.02
N GLY A 44 -0.26 -9.93 7.90
CA GLY A 44 -0.12 -10.99 8.89
C GLY A 44 -0.38 -12.37 8.33
N ASN A 45 -1.36 -12.47 7.43
CA ASN A 45 -1.76 -13.76 6.87
C ASN A 45 -2.24 -13.56 5.42
N PRO A 46 -1.29 -13.29 4.50
CA PRO A 46 -1.67 -13.01 3.11
C PRO A 46 -2.31 -14.24 2.47
N PRO A 47 -3.47 -14.08 1.80
CA PRO A 47 -4.25 -15.21 1.28
C PRO A 47 -3.48 -16.10 0.30
N HIS A 48 -2.61 -15.51 -0.52
CA HIS A 48 -1.92 -16.22 -1.60
C HIS A 48 -0.50 -16.69 -1.24
N LYS A 49 -0.01 -16.38 -0.03
CA LYS A 49 1.33 -16.77 0.42
C LYS A 49 1.31 -17.60 1.70
N ARG A 50 0.16 -18.13 2.02
CA ARG A 50 -0.07 -18.91 3.21
C ARG A 50 0.71 -20.23 3.15
N ASN A 51 1.38 -20.58 4.25
CA ASN A 51 2.13 -21.84 4.39
C ASN A 51 3.24 -22.06 3.37
N ARG A 52 3.81 -20.98 2.84
CA ARG A 52 4.93 -21.09 1.90
C ARG A 52 6.21 -21.42 2.65
N ALA A 53 6.88 -22.50 2.24
CA ALA A 53 8.15 -22.92 2.83
C ALA A 53 9.26 -21.88 2.57
N GLY A 54 10.14 -21.71 3.54
CA GLY A 54 11.28 -20.78 3.43
C GLY A 54 10.95 -19.32 3.68
N ARG A 55 9.72 -19.04 4.02
CA ARG A 55 9.27 -17.68 4.31
C ARG A 55 9.70 -17.26 5.73
N ALA A 56 10.08 -15.99 5.89
CA ALA A 56 10.41 -15.44 7.20
C ALA A 56 9.16 -15.44 8.11
N THR A 57 9.39 -15.57 9.41
CA THR A 57 8.29 -15.51 10.38
C THR A 57 7.70 -14.10 10.45
N ASP A 58 6.52 -13.98 11.02
CA ASP A 58 5.88 -12.68 11.22
C ASP A 58 6.77 -11.75 12.04
N GLU A 59 7.36 -12.27 13.13
CA GLU A 59 8.26 -11.49 13.98
C GLU A 59 9.49 -11.02 13.23
N GLN A 60 10.06 -11.86 12.37
CA GLN A 60 11.23 -11.51 11.57
C GLN A 60 10.87 -10.42 10.56
N ARG A 61 9.73 -10.52 9.88
CA ARG A 61 9.30 -9.53 8.91
C ARG A 61 9.04 -8.18 9.56
N VAL A 62 8.36 -8.17 10.70
CA VAL A 62 8.11 -6.94 11.47
C VAL A 62 9.43 -6.30 11.91
N ALA A 63 10.36 -7.10 12.41
CA ALA A 63 11.66 -6.59 12.86
C ALA A 63 12.46 -5.97 11.72
N MET A 64 12.41 -6.57 10.53
CA MET A 64 13.10 -6.03 9.36
C MET A 64 12.50 -4.68 8.92
N VAL A 65 11.17 -4.56 8.90
CA VAL A 65 10.51 -3.30 8.58
C VAL A 65 10.87 -2.22 9.60
N GLU A 66 10.78 -2.57 10.88
CA GLU A 66 11.07 -1.62 11.97
C GLU A 66 12.48 -1.07 11.86
N ARG A 67 13.46 -1.91 11.61
CA ARG A 67 14.85 -1.47 11.42
C ARG A 67 15.02 -0.60 10.18
N ALA A 68 14.34 -0.95 9.09
CA ALA A 68 14.48 -0.25 7.83
C ALA A 68 13.94 1.19 7.90
N ILE A 69 12.88 1.41 8.68
CA ILE A 69 12.23 2.72 8.76
C ILE A 69 12.71 3.55 9.95
N THR A 70 13.52 2.99 10.84
CA THR A 70 14.06 3.71 12.00
C THR A 70 14.89 4.91 11.53
N GLY A 71 14.66 6.05 12.17
CA GLY A 71 15.35 7.30 11.84
C GLY A 71 14.62 8.15 10.80
N ASN A 72 13.55 7.66 10.22
CA ASN A 72 12.73 8.45 9.31
C ASN A 72 11.46 8.89 10.03
N SER A 73 11.36 10.20 10.31
CA SER A 73 10.32 10.74 11.19
C SER A 73 8.91 10.63 10.60
N HIS A 74 8.77 10.50 9.28
CA HIS A 74 7.46 10.38 8.66
C HIS A 74 7.07 8.95 8.26
N PHE A 75 7.92 7.98 8.60
CA PHE A 75 7.59 6.56 8.43
C PHE A 75 7.18 5.96 9.77
N GLU A 76 6.11 5.21 9.78
CA GLU A 76 5.62 4.51 10.97
C GLU A 76 5.27 3.07 10.63
N LEU A 77 5.41 2.19 11.60
CA LEU A 77 5.01 0.79 11.48
C LEU A 77 3.57 0.65 11.94
N SER A 78 2.74 -0.02 11.14
CA SER A 78 1.38 -0.36 11.52
C SER A 78 1.25 -1.88 11.63
N LEU A 79 0.81 -2.36 12.77
CA LEU A 79 0.62 -3.79 13.03
C LEU A 79 -0.84 -4.21 12.96
N ILE A 80 -1.69 -3.39 12.37
CA ILE A 80 -3.13 -3.65 12.39
C ILE A 80 -3.50 -4.99 11.72
N GLU A 81 -2.79 -5.38 10.66
CA GLU A 81 -3.04 -6.67 10.00
C GLU A 81 -2.39 -7.84 10.71
N MET A 82 -1.44 -7.59 11.61
CA MET A 82 -0.79 -8.63 12.40
C MET A 82 -1.67 -9.10 13.56
N HIS A 83 -2.65 -8.30 13.97
CA HIS A 83 -3.56 -8.64 15.04
C HIS A 83 -4.86 -9.29 14.56
N ASP A 84 -5.01 -9.44 13.26
CA ASP A 84 -6.15 -10.09 12.66
C ASP A 84 -5.89 -11.59 12.57
N HIS A 85 -6.68 -12.39 13.23
CA HIS A 85 -6.51 -13.84 13.28
C HIS A 85 -7.06 -14.57 12.06
N GLY A 86 -7.70 -13.85 11.14
CA GLY A 86 -8.21 -14.40 9.89
C GLY A 86 -7.37 -13.99 8.69
N LEU A 87 -7.92 -14.16 7.49
CA LEU A 87 -7.30 -13.67 6.28
C LEU A 87 -7.40 -12.14 6.23
N SER A 88 -6.27 -11.49 5.93
CA SER A 88 -6.23 -10.03 5.84
C SER A 88 -6.70 -9.59 4.45
N TYR A 89 -7.86 -8.95 4.41
CA TYR A 89 -8.38 -8.34 3.17
C TYR A 89 -8.28 -6.83 3.26
N THR A 90 -7.81 -6.23 2.19
CA THR A 90 -7.55 -4.78 2.12
C THR A 90 -8.81 -3.95 2.44
N TYR A 91 -9.97 -4.32 1.88
CA TYR A 91 -11.19 -3.55 2.13
C TYR A 91 -11.55 -3.51 3.62
N HIS A 92 -11.38 -4.62 4.30
CA HIS A 92 -11.71 -4.73 5.72
C HIS A 92 -10.78 -3.87 6.57
N THR A 93 -9.48 -3.93 6.29
CA THR A 93 -8.48 -3.13 6.98
C THR A 93 -8.77 -1.63 6.82
N LEU A 94 -9.03 -1.20 5.58
CA LEU A 94 -9.28 0.22 5.29
C LEU A 94 -10.57 0.72 5.93
N GLU A 95 -11.62 -0.09 5.93
CA GLU A 95 -12.88 0.29 6.57
C GLU A 95 -12.72 0.42 8.08
N ASN A 96 -11.95 -0.47 8.69
CA ASN A 96 -11.66 -0.38 10.12
C ASN A 96 -10.86 0.88 10.45
N LEU A 97 -9.87 1.21 9.63
CA LEU A 97 -9.09 2.43 9.82
C LEU A 97 -9.96 3.67 9.72
N ARG A 98 -10.88 3.72 8.78
CA ARG A 98 -11.79 4.86 8.64
C ARG A 98 -12.74 4.99 9.81
N LYS A 99 -13.20 3.89 10.36
CA LYS A 99 -14.05 3.91 11.57
C LYS A 99 -13.29 4.46 12.77
N GLN A 100 -12.03 4.05 12.92
CA GLN A 100 -11.20 4.50 14.03
C GLN A 100 -10.76 5.95 13.89
N ASN A 101 -10.56 6.42 12.65
CA ASN A 101 -10.03 7.75 12.37
C ASN A 101 -10.82 8.41 11.25
N PRO A 102 -12.06 8.87 11.52
CA PRO A 102 -12.92 9.42 10.45
C PRO A 102 -12.39 10.72 9.86
N ASP A 103 -11.44 11.38 10.53
CA ASP A 103 -10.86 12.64 10.06
C ASP A 103 -9.59 12.44 9.21
N THR A 104 -9.27 11.20 8.87
CA THR A 104 -8.06 10.87 8.10
C THR A 104 -8.43 10.39 6.70
N ASP A 105 -7.69 10.91 5.71
CA ASP A 105 -7.76 10.42 4.33
C ASP A 105 -6.61 9.43 4.11
N TYR A 106 -6.93 8.27 3.56
CA TYR A 106 -5.97 7.21 3.32
C TYR A 106 -5.61 7.08 1.86
N TYR A 107 -4.34 6.84 1.59
CA TYR A 107 -3.76 6.68 0.25
C TYR A 107 -3.07 5.33 0.21
N PHE A 108 -3.65 4.38 -0.51
CA PHE A 108 -3.15 3.01 -0.56
C PHE A 108 -2.24 2.83 -1.78
N ILE A 109 -1.00 2.45 -1.56
CA ILE A 109 0.03 2.39 -2.58
C ILE A 109 0.10 0.99 -3.16
N ILE A 110 -0.05 0.88 -4.49
CA ILE A 110 0.07 -0.39 -5.21
C ILE A 110 0.98 -0.21 -6.42
N GLY A 111 1.52 -1.32 -6.90
CA GLY A 111 2.26 -1.32 -8.16
C GLY A 111 1.33 -1.46 -9.37
N ALA A 112 1.87 -1.21 -10.56
CA ALA A 112 1.11 -1.32 -11.79
C ALA A 112 0.55 -2.74 -12.01
N ASP A 113 1.34 -3.77 -11.67
CA ASP A 113 0.88 -5.16 -11.81
C ASP A 113 -0.37 -5.42 -10.96
N SER A 114 -0.38 -4.88 -9.74
CA SER A 114 -1.54 -5.02 -8.86
C SER A 114 -2.75 -4.28 -9.39
N LEU A 115 -2.53 -3.16 -10.08
CA LEU A 115 -3.63 -2.43 -10.71
C LEU A 115 -4.32 -3.30 -11.77
N TYR A 116 -3.55 -3.99 -12.61
CA TYR A 116 -4.11 -4.85 -13.66
C TYR A 116 -4.89 -6.03 -13.09
N SER A 117 -4.59 -6.46 -11.88
CA SER A 117 -5.31 -7.55 -11.20
C SER A 117 -6.32 -7.05 -10.17
N PHE A 118 -6.53 -5.74 -10.09
CA PHE A 118 -7.35 -5.12 -9.02
C PHE A 118 -8.77 -5.65 -8.98
N THR A 119 -9.36 -5.97 -10.13
CA THR A 119 -10.72 -6.51 -10.20
C THR A 119 -10.86 -7.88 -9.54
N THR A 120 -9.75 -8.59 -9.32
CA THR A 120 -9.74 -9.88 -8.65
C THR A 120 -9.67 -9.78 -7.13
N TRP A 121 -9.45 -8.58 -6.61
CA TRP A 121 -9.36 -8.36 -5.17
C TRP A 121 -10.74 -8.50 -4.53
N MET A 122 -10.76 -8.82 -3.25
CA MET A 122 -12.01 -8.92 -2.51
C MET A 122 -12.63 -7.53 -2.35
N LYS A 123 -13.86 -7.39 -2.85
CA LYS A 123 -14.66 -6.16 -2.71
C LYS A 123 -13.93 -4.89 -3.17
N PRO A 124 -13.47 -4.84 -4.43
CA PRO A 124 -12.69 -3.68 -4.91
C PRO A 124 -13.48 -2.37 -4.83
N GLU A 125 -14.79 -2.39 -5.00
CA GLU A 125 -15.64 -1.21 -4.87
C GLU A 125 -15.58 -0.61 -3.48
N ARG A 126 -15.41 -1.45 -2.46
CA ARG A 126 -15.30 -0.97 -1.06
C ARG A 126 -13.92 -0.41 -0.78
N ILE A 127 -12.89 -0.98 -1.41
CA ILE A 127 -11.53 -0.41 -1.33
C ILE A 127 -11.54 1.01 -1.90
N CYS A 128 -12.14 1.19 -3.07
CA CYS A 128 -12.21 2.48 -3.73
C CYS A 128 -13.02 3.51 -2.94
N ALA A 129 -14.04 3.07 -2.23
CA ALA A 129 -14.84 3.96 -1.37
C ALA A 129 -14.07 4.38 -0.12
N ALA A 130 -13.06 3.59 0.29
CA ALA A 130 -12.35 3.81 1.55
C ALA A 130 -11.08 4.64 1.41
N CYS A 131 -10.49 4.72 0.22
CA CYS A 131 -9.19 5.38 0.05
C CYS A 131 -8.95 5.85 -1.38
N THR A 132 -7.89 6.64 -1.55
CA THR A 132 -7.32 6.93 -2.87
C THR A 132 -6.27 5.85 -3.16
N ILE A 133 -6.27 5.32 -4.38
CA ILE A 133 -5.29 4.33 -4.81
C ILE A 133 -4.14 5.07 -5.49
N VAL A 134 -2.92 4.87 -5.00
CA VAL A 134 -1.71 5.45 -5.57
C VAL A 134 -1.00 4.36 -6.35
N VAL A 135 -0.80 4.59 -7.64
CA VAL A 135 -0.23 3.60 -8.55
C VAL A 135 1.21 3.94 -8.87
N ALA A 136 2.13 3.07 -8.45
CA ALA A 136 3.55 3.22 -8.71
C ALA A 136 3.90 2.49 -10.00
N THR A 137 4.65 3.16 -10.87
CA THR A 137 5.12 2.56 -12.11
C THR A 137 6.50 1.97 -11.93
N ARG A 138 6.81 0.92 -12.68
CA ARG A 138 8.16 0.38 -12.83
C ARG A 138 8.71 0.78 -14.19
N ASP A 139 10.02 0.52 -14.36
CA ASP A 139 10.67 0.59 -15.66
C ASP A 139 9.86 -0.21 -16.68
N HIS A 140 9.77 0.32 -17.90
CA HIS A 140 9.08 -0.32 -19.02
C HIS A 140 7.56 -0.47 -18.86
N THR A 141 6.95 0.16 -17.84
CA THR A 141 5.49 0.18 -17.75
C THR A 141 4.94 1.14 -18.82
N PRO A 142 4.11 0.66 -19.76
CA PRO A 142 3.53 1.55 -20.77
C PRO A 142 2.54 2.52 -20.12
N VAL A 143 2.88 3.81 -20.11
CA VAL A 143 2.10 4.84 -19.41
C VAL A 143 0.70 4.97 -20.01
N LYS A 144 0.58 4.87 -21.34
CA LYS A 144 -0.72 4.97 -22.01
C LYS A 144 -1.67 3.86 -21.56
N GLU A 145 -1.21 2.63 -21.59
CA GLU A 145 -2.01 1.48 -21.19
C GLU A 145 -2.40 1.57 -19.70
N LEU A 146 -1.45 2.00 -18.87
CA LEU A 146 -1.71 2.18 -17.44
C LEU A 146 -2.77 3.26 -17.21
N SER A 147 -2.69 4.38 -17.92
CA SER A 147 -3.67 5.45 -17.78
C SER A 147 -5.06 5.01 -18.22
N GLU A 148 -5.14 4.23 -19.29
CA GLU A 148 -6.41 3.67 -19.77
C GLU A 148 -7.02 2.73 -18.72
N GLU A 149 -6.21 1.89 -18.09
CA GLU A 149 -6.69 0.99 -17.04
C GLU A 149 -7.16 1.76 -15.81
N MET A 150 -6.43 2.80 -15.41
CA MET A 150 -6.85 3.67 -14.30
C MET A 150 -8.18 4.33 -14.59
N GLU A 151 -8.38 4.82 -15.83
CA GLU A 151 -9.65 5.41 -16.26
C GLU A 151 -10.78 4.38 -16.22
N ARG A 152 -10.53 3.18 -16.72
CA ARG A 152 -11.52 2.10 -16.72
C ARG A 152 -11.97 1.75 -15.29
N LEU A 153 -11.01 1.63 -14.37
CA LEU A 153 -11.31 1.31 -12.98
C LEU A 153 -12.00 2.46 -12.27
N THR A 154 -11.64 3.70 -12.61
CA THR A 154 -12.31 4.89 -12.07
C THR A 154 -13.80 4.85 -12.42
N GLN A 155 -14.13 4.54 -13.66
CA GLN A 155 -15.52 4.48 -14.09
C GLN A 155 -16.25 3.27 -13.52
N LEU A 156 -15.55 2.14 -13.43
CA LEU A 156 -16.15 0.90 -12.93
C LEU A 156 -16.50 0.98 -11.44
N TYR A 157 -15.62 1.58 -10.63
CA TYR A 157 -15.75 1.58 -9.17
C TYR A 157 -15.98 2.96 -8.57
N HIS A 158 -16.03 4.02 -9.38
CA HIS A 158 -16.16 5.40 -8.92
C HIS A 158 -15.08 5.79 -7.91
N GLY A 159 -13.87 5.26 -8.13
CA GLY A 159 -12.73 5.48 -7.24
C GLY A 159 -11.84 6.62 -7.68
N HIS A 160 -10.81 6.88 -6.89
CA HIS A 160 -9.77 7.86 -7.18
C HIS A 160 -8.44 7.13 -7.32
N PHE A 161 -7.85 7.22 -8.50
CA PHE A 161 -6.56 6.60 -8.81
C PHE A 161 -5.58 7.70 -9.21
N VAL A 162 -4.41 7.70 -8.58
CA VAL A 162 -3.36 8.69 -8.83
C VAL A 162 -2.09 7.96 -9.25
N ARG A 163 -1.49 8.38 -10.35
CA ARG A 163 -0.22 7.82 -10.79
C ARG A 163 0.93 8.56 -10.11
N LEU A 164 1.85 7.79 -9.54
CA LEU A 164 3.03 8.33 -8.90
C LEU A 164 4.18 8.35 -9.89
N ASP A 165 4.84 9.50 -10.02
CA ASP A 165 6.04 9.61 -10.85
C ASP A 165 7.24 9.11 -10.05
N THR A 166 7.66 7.87 -10.32
CA THR A 166 8.80 7.27 -9.64
C THR A 166 9.99 7.18 -10.57
N MET A 167 11.18 7.20 -9.97
CA MET A 167 12.37 6.77 -10.67
C MET A 167 12.26 5.27 -10.97
N ASN A 168 12.93 4.86 -12.04
CA ASN A 168 12.97 3.46 -12.43
C ASN A 168 13.71 2.64 -11.37
N ILE A 169 12.95 1.94 -10.53
CA ILE A 169 13.51 1.08 -9.49
C ILE A 169 13.10 -0.34 -9.81
N ASP A 170 14.05 -1.12 -10.27
CA ASP A 170 13.82 -2.50 -10.67
C ASP A 170 14.36 -3.45 -9.59
N ILE A 171 13.82 -3.30 -8.39
CA ILE A 171 14.17 -4.13 -7.24
C ILE A 171 12.91 -4.82 -6.73
N SER A 172 13.02 -6.10 -6.48
CA SER A 172 11.92 -6.92 -6.01
C SER A 172 12.43 -7.87 -4.93
N SER A 173 11.57 -8.21 -3.97
CA SER A 173 11.88 -9.24 -2.99
C SER A 173 11.72 -10.64 -3.56
N GLN A 174 11.32 -10.77 -4.81
CA GLN A 174 11.26 -12.04 -5.53
C GLN A 174 12.46 -12.15 -6.46
N LEU A 175 13.44 -12.88 -6.06
CA LEU A 175 14.63 -13.17 -6.87
C LEU A 175 14.59 -14.59 -7.40
#